data_0fdcacd913ee46060022f963b5ca0eab
#
_entry.id   0fdcacd913ee46060022f963b5ca0eab
#
_cell.length_a   1.000
_cell.length_b   1.000
_cell.length_c   1.000
_cell.angle_alpha   90.00
_cell.angle_beta   90.00
_cell.angle_gamma   90.00
#
_symmetry.space_group_name_H-M   'P 1'
#
loop_
_entity.id
_entity.type
_entity.pdbx_description
1 polymer ?
#
loop_
_entity_poly.entity_id
_entity_poly.type
_entity_poly.pdbx_seq_one_letter_code
_entity_poly.pdbx_strand_id
1 'polypeptide(L)'
;KSQTTGAEGTDVTTLTAFTSDSFTIGGGWEVNKASDTYVAWTWRAGGNKGTFNVDDVGYANASDVNMSVGGLNSSLYNTSQVWSSTYAGSAIDGSYPITQAFDGNRSTAARVDAYPSVMSVALTNITVVDKIEVCGEIGYITPNVSVTIGGVTYNIGGDPNTAVSGTSGTTSKTITGVSGALTNVTVGKITAGRTYLSQIIVDGKILVNSNITPTNIPTIASTGCSVGTKQGFSIIKYTGGGSDLDTLSHGLSQTPDFIITKNLSDGAVDWIIKPVGLLTDDTYMLIFNTNAQFQGTGGHIVSQDSNVVTFKDGSNRGNYNDSGDNYIMYAWHDVPGLQKFGKYTGVNDADGPFLELGFRPSVIMFKNISSNSTGWVILDNKRDGYNGGNNILFPNTTDAENTTQYGDFLSNGWKFRVNSSYVNNTDTFIYAAWAEAPTVNLFGGQSNAR
;
A
#
# COMPACT_ATOMS: atom_id res chain seq x y z
N LYS A 1 11.68 -16.92 11.98
CA LYS A 1 10.94 -18.20 11.72
C LYS A 1 9.46 -17.92 11.86
N SER A 2 8.69 -18.04 10.78
CA SER A 2 7.26 -17.70 10.76
C SER A 2 6.37 -18.57 11.65
N GLN A 3 6.85 -19.76 12.03
CA GLN A 3 6.13 -20.68 12.91
C GLN A 3 6.37 -20.40 14.41
N THR A 4 7.09 -19.37 14.78
CA THR A 4 7.41 -19.05 16.19
C THR A 4 7.16 -17.57 16.48
N THR A 5 6.97 -17.27 17.77
CA THR A 5 6.89 -15.89 18.27
C THR A 5 8.24 -15.23 18.46
N GLY A 6 9.37 -15.95 18.31
CA GLY A 6 10.71 -15.48 18.64
C GLY A 6 11.04 -14.07 18.16
N ALA A 7 11.75 -13.32 18.99
CA ALA A 7 12.30 -12.00 18.64
C ALA A 7 13.36 -12.10 17.52
N GLU A 8 13.79 -10.95 16.99
CA GLU A 8 14.86 -10.89 16.01
C GLU A 8 16.16 -11.46 16.62
N GLY A 9 16.78 -12.40 15.92
CA GLY A 9 18.09 -12.94 16.26
C GLY A 9 19.11 -12.65 15.18
N THR A 10 20.33 -12.35 15.57
CA THR A 10 21.44 -12.20 14.61
C THR A 10 22.08 -13.55 14.37
N ASP A 11 22.02 -14.03 13.15
CA ASP A 11 22.70 -15.26 12.73
C ASP A 11 23.55 -14.98 11.46
N VAL A 12 24.85 -14.98 11.64
CA VAL A 12 25.83 -14.71 10.55
C VAL A 12 26.03 -15.92 9.64
N THR A 13 25.39 -17.03 9.91
CA THR A 13 25.53 -18.29 9.15
C THR A 13 24.34 -18.57 8.22
N THR A 14 23.29 -17.76 8.23
CA THR A 14 22.13 -17.94 7.39
C THR A 14 22.24 -17.08 6.11
N LEU A 15 21.40 -16.07 5.92
CA LEU A 15 21.45 -15.16 4.78
C LEU A 15 22.50 -14.07 5.06
N THR A 16 23.57 -14.04 4.27
CA THR A 16 24.74 -13.20 4.55
C THR A 16 24.85 -11.97 3.66
N ALA A 17 24.28 -12.00 2.44
CA ALA A 17 24.30 -10.85 1.53
C ALA A 17 23.21 -10.95 0.48
N PHE A 18 22.79 -9.79 -0.05
CA PHE A 18 22.05 -9.65 -1.30
C PHE A 18 22.96 -9.02 -2.37
N THR A 19 22.84 -9.49 -3.61
CA THR A 19 23.49 -8.91 -4.79
C THR A 19 22.42 -8.33 -5.73
N SER A 20 22.80 -7.88 -6.91
CA SER A 20 21.84 -7.39 -7.92
C SER A 20 20.88 -8.47 -8.44
N ASP A 21 21.28 -9.73 -8.40
CA ASP A 21 20.61 -10.86 -9.07
C ASP A 21 20.56 -12.14 -8.21
N SER A 22 21.15 -12.11 -7.02
CA SER A 22 21.26 -13.27 -6.15
C SER A 22 21.32 -12.90 -4.68
N PHE A 23 21.37 -13.92 -3.83
CA PHE A 23 21.70 -13.78 -2.41
C PHE A 23 22.73 -14.84 -2.00
N THR A 24 23.49 -14.55 -0.97
CA THR A 24 24.49 -15.46 -0.43
C THR A 24 23.99 -16.06 0.88
N ILE A 25 24.09 -17.39 1.02
CA ILE A 25 23.78 -18.11 2.24
C ILE A 25 25.09 -18.64 2.87
N GLY A 26 25.12 -18.64 4.19
CA GLY A 26 26.23 -19.22 4.96
C GLY A 26 26.06 -20.72 5.20
N GLY A 27 26.80 -21.26 6.15
CA GLY A 27 26.78 -22.67 6.50
C GLY A 27 25.72 -23.08 7.53
N GLY A 28 24.75 -22.20 7.86
CA GLY A 28 23.69 -22.50 8.83
C GLY A 28 22.82 -23.67 8.39
N TRP A 29 22.58 -24.57 9.28
CA TRP A 29 21.81 -25.78 8.99
C TRP A 29 20.36 -25.51 8.59
N GLU A 30 19.79 -24.37 8.98
CA GLU A 30 18.45 -23.94 8.61
C GLU A 30 18.30 -23.59 7.12
N VAL A 31 19.40 -23.24 6.44
CA VAL A 31 19.38 -22.74 5.05
C VAL A 31 20.34 -23.46 4.12
N ASN A 32 21.28 -24.28 4.65
CA ASN A 32 22.34 -24.90 3.85
C ASN A 32 22.85 -26.22 4.43
N LYS A 33 21.98 -27.07 4.95
CA LYS A 33 22.37 -28.40 5.42
C LYS A 33 22.57 -29.34 4.23
N ALA A 34 23.64 -30.10 4.26
CA ALA A 34 23.97 -31.04 3.20
C ALA A 34 22.83 -32.06 2.98
N SER A 35 22.47 -32.29 1.74
CA SER A 35 21.43 -33.23 1.30
C SER A 35 19.98 -32.80 1.59
N ASP A 36 19.74 -31.68 2.25
CA ASP A 36 18.39 -31.16 2.40
C ASP A 36 18.02 -30.28 1.18
N THR A 37 16.74 -30.22 0.86
CA THR A 37 16.21 -29.37 -0.23
C THR A 37 15.55 -28.14 0.33
N TYR A 38 15.70 -27.02 -0.36
CA TYR A 38 15.20 -25.71 0.08
C TYR A 38 14.44 -25.03 -1.03
N VAL A 39 13.51 -24.17 -0.67
CA VAL A 39 12.86 -23.21 -1.55
C VAL A 39 13.07 -21.80 -1.00
N ALA A 40 13.31 -20.84 -1.89
CA ALA A 40 13.41 -19.43 -1.55
C ALA A 40 12.40 -18.64 -2.38
N TRP A 41 11.62 -17.80 -1.72
CA TRP A 41 10.76 -16.84 -2.35
C TRP A 41 11.31 -15.44 -2.08
N THR A 42 11.40 -14.64 -3.13
CA THR A 42 11.96 -13.29 -3.05
C THR A 42 11.00 -12.27 -3.64
N TRP A 43 10.78 -11.18 -2.93
CA TRP A 43 10.00 -10.04 -3.39
C TRP A 43 10.89 -8.82 -3.49
N ARG A 44 10.74 -8.07 -4.59
CA ARG A 44 11.46 -6.83 -4.75
C ARG A 44 10.63 -5.67 -4.17
N ALA A 45 11.22 -4.95 -3.23
CA ALA A 45 10.71 -3.69 -2.72
C ALA A 45 11.47 -2.51 -3.36
N GLY A 46 11.70 -1.42 -2.65
CA GLY A 46 12.29 -0.18 -3.14
C GLY A 46 13.82 -0.13 -3.21
N GLY A 47 14.51 -1.27 -3.04
CA GLY A 47 15.97 -1.32 -3.10
C GLY A 47 16.66 -1.31 -1.72
N ASN A 48 18.00 -1.23 -1.74
CA ASN A 48 18.85 -1.36 -0.56
C ASN A 48 20.07 -0.39 -0.57
N LYS A 49 19.93 0.77 -1.19
CA LYS A 49 21.00 1.76 -1.35
C LYS A 49 21.25 2.63 -0.11
N GLY A 50 20.40 2.53 0.90
CA GLY A 50 20.47 3.28 2.15
C GLY A 50 19.50 2.73 3.18
N THR A 51 19.36 3.43 4.31
CA THR A 51 18.37 3.10 5.35
C THR A 51 16.96 3.33 4.85
N PHE A 52 16.74 4.35 4.04
CA PHE A 52 15.46 4.68 3.42
C PHE A 52 15.59 4.56 1.91
N ASN A 53 14.76 3.73 1.30
CA ASN A 53 14.79 3.48 -0.14
C ASN A 53 13.39 3.59 -0.73
N VAL A 54 13.29 4.29 -1.86
CA VAL A 54 12.06 4.34 -2.66
C VAL A 54 12.45 4.17 -4.13
N ASP A 55 11.89 3.17 -4.80
CA ASP A 55 12.11 2.89 -6.22
C ASP A 55 13.59 2.87 -6.65
N ASP A 56 14.41 2.15 -5.91
CA ASP A 56 15.86 2.01 -6.08
C ASP A 56 16.69 3.30 -5.83
N VAL A 57 16.12 4.33 -5.23
CA VAL A 57 16.83 5.51 -4.76
C VAL A 57 17.00 5.44 -3.25
N GLY A 58 18.25 5.63 -2.78
CA GLY A 58 18.58 5.69 -1.35
C GLY A 58 18.50 7.11 -0.82
N TYR A 59 18.00 7.26 0.39
CA TYR A 59 17.85 8.53 1.10
C TYR A 59 18.47 8.44 2.50
N ALA A 60 18.90 9.59 3.03
CA ALA A 60 19.57 9.66 4.32
C ALA A 60 18.59 9.64 5.50
N ASN A 61 17.43 10.28 5.36
CA ASN A 61 16.51 10.50 6.46
C ASN A 61 15.07 10.08 6.09
N ALA A 62 14.29 9.75 7.11
CA ALA A 62 12.85 9.46 6.96
C ALA A 62 12.06 10.66 6.41
N SER A 63 12.47 11.88 6.71
CA SER A 63 11.87 13.11 6.20
C SER A 63 12.01 13.29 4.69
N ASP A 64 13.09 12.76 4.10
CA ASP A 64 13.34 12.87 2.66
C ASP A 64 12.35 12.03 1.84
N VAL A 65 11.79 11.01 2.48
CA VAL A 65 10.79 10.08 1.92
C VAL A 65 9.44 10.15 2.66
N ASN A 66 9.30 11.15 3.55
CA ASN A 66 8.07 11.47 4.28
C ASN A 66 7.54 10.35 5.20
N MET A 67 8.45 9.70 5.85
CA MET A 67 8.18 8.64 6.82
C MET A 67 8.58 9.05 8.25
N SER A 68 8.62 10.36 8.53
CA SER A 68 8.98 10.94 9.83
C SER A 68 7.74 11.37 10.61
N VAL A 69 7.89 11.52 11.94
CA VAL A 69 6.84 12.07 12.83
C VAL A 69 6.50 13.50 12.44
N GLY A 70 5.20 13.81 12.31
CA GLY A 70 4.76 15.12 11.84
C GLY A 70 5.36 15.46 10.46
N GLY A 71 6.24 14.58 10.00
CA GLY A 71 6.69 14.51 8.65
C GLY A 71 5.45 14.26 7.84
N LEU A 72 5.21 15.22 7.06
CA LEU A 72 4.24 15.11 6.07
C LEU A 72 4.51 13.80 5.38
N ASN A 73 3.57 12.95 5.42
CA ASN A 73 3.38 11.92 4.48
C ASN A 73 4.06 12.31 3.16
N SER A 74 4.61 11.38 2.42
CA SER A 74 5.17 11.60 1.06
C SER A 74 4.34 12.52 0.19
N SER A 75 3.17 12.81 0.63
CA SER A 75 2.17 13.61 0.03
C SER A 75 2.03 15.02 0.58
N LEU A 76 2.84 15.51 1.49
CA LEU A 76 2.63 16.89 1.92
C LEU A 76 3.82 17.78 1.60
N TYR A 77 3.55 18.88 0.93
CA TYR A 77 4.50 19.95 0.76
C TYR A 77 4.46 20.79 2.04
N ASN A 78 5.41 20.56 2.94
CA ASN A 78 5.52 21.40 4.10
C ASN A 78 6.45 22.56 3.82
N THR A 79 5.92 23.68 4.10
CA THR A 79 6.73 24.85 4.27
C THR A 79 6.18 25.58 5.49
N SER A 80 6.87 26.58 5.93
CA SER A 80 6.37 27.48 6.97
C SER A 80 5.26 28.41 6.47
N GLN A 81 4.56 28.05 5.39
CA GLN A 81 3.62 28.95 4.71
C GLN A 81 2.16 28.60 4.97
N VAL A 82 1.32 29.62 4.93
CA VAL A 82 -0.14 29.53 4.98
C VAL A 82 -0.68 29.98 3.63
N TRP A 83 -0.74 29.04 2.67
CA TRP A 83 -1.15 29.37 1.29
C TRP A 83 -2.59 29.84 1.16
N SER A 84 -3.48 29.44 2.08
CA SER A 84 -4.84 29.97 2.12
C SER A 84 -4.90 31.48 2.32
N SER A 85 -3.88 32.10 2.88
CA SER A 85 -3.80 33.55 3.09
C SER A 85 -3.57 34.35 1.80
N THR A 86 -3.15 33.70 0.73
CA THR A 86 -2.92 34.31 -0.60
C THR A 86 -4.11 34.16 -1.54
N TYR A 87 -5.23 33.68 -1.01
CA TYR A 87 -6.44 33.51 -1.79
C TYR A 87 -6.93 34.85 -2.41
N ALA A 88 -7.29 34.77 -3.67
CA ALA A 88 -7.96 35.85 -4.39
C ALA A 88 -9.08 35.25 -5.26
N GLY A 89 -10.16 36.00 -5.45
CA GLY A 89 -11.24 35.55 -6.34
C GLY A 89 -12.64 35.77 -5.77
N SER A 90 -13.58 34.94 -6.16
CA SER A 90 -14.98 35.01 -5.76
C SER A 90 -15.14 34.74 -4.26
N ALA A 91 -16.22 35.27 -3.65
CA ALA A 91 -16.49 35.06 -2.24
C ALA A 91 -16.65 33.58 -1.91
N ILE A 92 -15.87 33.09 -0.94
CA ILE A 92 -15.92 31.74 -0.42
C ILE A 92 -17.17 31.55 0.46
N ASP A 93 -17.81 30.41 0.36
CA ASP A 93 -18.84 29.99 1.32
C ASP A 93 -18.22 29.80 2.72
N GLY A 94 -18.80 30.45 3.73
CA GLY A 94 -18.26 30.43 5.10
C GLY A 94 -18.24 29.06 5.75
N SER A 95 -19.08 28.13 5.29
CA SER A 95 -19.10 26.74 5.76
C SER A 95 -18.02 25.86 5.07
N TYR A 96 -17.40 26.37 4.00
CA TYR A 96 -16.40 25.68 3.19
C TYR A 96 -15.21 26.62 2.91
N PRO A 97 -14.49 27.03 3.94
CA PRO A 97 -13.45 28.06 3.83
C PRO A 97 -12.26 27.58 2.99
N ILE A 98 -11.49 28.53 2.46
CA ILE A 98 -10.31 28.22 1.63
C ILE A 98 -9.26 27.36 2.37
N THR A 99 -9.25 27.38 3.69
CA THR A 99 -8.39 26.53 4.51
C THR A 99 -8.63 25.04 4.28
N GLN A 100 -9.82 24.63 3.88
CA GLN A 100 -10.15 23.24 3.53
C GLN A 100 -9.45 22.74 2.25
N ALA A 101 -8.98 23.64 1.40
CA ALA A 101 -8.13 23.27 0.25
C ALA A 101 -6.68 22.95 0.66
N PHE A 102 -6.30 23.25 1.90
CA PHE A 102 -4.94 23.14 2.42
C PHE A 102 -4.89 22.46 3.80
N ASP A 103 -5.87 21.63 4.12
CA ASP A 103 -5.94 20.88 5.39
C ASP A 103 -5.41 19.46 5.28
N GLY A 104 -5.02 19.03 4.08
CA GLY A 104 -4.54 17.68 3.81
C GLY A 104 -5.64 16.62 3.70
N ASN A 105 -6.91 16.99 3.87
CA ASN A 105 -8.04 16.08 3.83
C ASN A 105 -8.74 16.12 2.46
N ARG A 106 -8.71 15.02 1.73
CA ARG A 106 -9.33 14.91 0.39
C ARG A 106 -10.87 14.99 0.43
N SER A 107 -11.47 14.72 1.58
CA SER A 107 -12.93 14.73 1.76
C SER A 107 -13.50 16.11 2.11
N THR A 108 -12.65 17.09 2.37
CA THR A 108 -13.02 18.50 2.57
C THR A 108 -12.66 19.33 1.34
N ALA A 109 -13.37 20.42 1.10
CA ALA A 109 -13.08 21.30 -0.01
C ALA A 109 -13.51 22.74 0.27
N ALA A 110 -12.70 23.69 -0.17
CA ALA A 110 -13.15 25.08 -0.30
C ALA A 110 -14.22 25.19 -1.39
N ARG A 111 -15.23 26.03 -1.19
CA ARG A 111 -16.36 26.16 -2.09
C ARG A 111 -16.71 27.62 -2.43
N VAL A 112 -17.04 27.84 -3.69
CA VAL A 112 -17.69 29.05 -4.15
C VAL A 112 -19.04 28.68 -4.78
N ASP A 113 -20.11 29.29 -4.30
CA ASP A 113 -21.48 29.02 -4.79
C ASP A 113 -21.90 29.93 -5.96
N ALA A 114 -21.25 31.09 -6.11
CA ALA A 114 -21.52 32.04 -7.21
C ALA A 114 -20.97 31.52 -8.56
N TYR A 115 -21.57 32.01 -9.64
CA TYR A 115 -21.01 31.88 -10.98
C TYR A 115 -21.18 33.20 -11.78
N PRO A 116 -20.27 33.55 -12.68
CA PRO A 116 -18.96 32.90 -12.84
C PRO A 116 -18.16 32.95 -11.55
N SER A 117 -17.37 31.89 -11.31
CA SER A 117 -16.57 31.78 -10.10
C SER A 117 -15.10 31.52 -10.44
N VAL A 118 -14.23 32.17 -9.70
CA VAL A 118 -12.77 31.96 -9.78
C VAL A 118 -12.21 31.89 -8.38
N MET A 119 -11.43 30.84 -8.11
CA MET A 119 -10.55 30.73 -6.95
C MET A 119 -9.11 30.76 -7.46
N SER A 120 -8.30 31.67 -6.97
CA SER A 120 -6.90 31.80 -7.33
C SER A 120 -6.05 31.81 -6.05
N VAL A 121 -4.97 31.06 -6.05
CA VAL A 121 -4.02 31.01 -4.93
C VAL A 121 -2.63 31.28 -5.48
N ALA A 122 -2.00 32.35 -5.00
CA ALA A 122 -0.60 32.61 -5.28
C ALA A 122 0.28 31.74 -4.40
N LEU A 123 1.28 31.11 -5.00
CA LEU A 123 2.15 30.14 -4.35
C LEU A 123 3.60 30.61 -4.41
N THR A 124 4.36 30.32 -3.37
CA THR A 124 5.78 30.67 -3.28
C THR A 124 6.58 29.52 -2.72
N ASN A 125 7.86 29.44 -3.09
CA ASN A 125 8.81 28.43 -2.60
C ASN A 125 8.39 26.97 -2.89
N ILE A 126 7.68 26.74 -3.99
CA ILE A 126 7.31 25.42 -4.47
C ILE A 126 7.93 25.22 -5.84
N THR A 127 8.67 24.12 -6.00
CA THR A 127 9.24 23.72 -7.29
C THR A 127 8.56 22.44 -7.75
N VAL A 128 7.99 22.47 -8.94
CA VAL A 128 7.50 21.28 -9.65
C VAL A 128 8.68 20.63 -10.37
N VAL A 129 8.82 19.32 -10.23
CA VAL A 129 9.86 18.55 -10.93
C VAL A 129 9.29 17.83 -12.16
N ASP A 130 8.05 17.34 -12.06
CA ASP A 130 7.40 16.61 -13.14
C ASP A 130 5.90 16.86 -13.22
N LYS A 131 5.19 16.90 -12.08
CA LYS A 131 3.74 16.73 -12.08
C LYS A 131 3.04 17.68 -11.10
N ILE A 132 1.88 18.20 -11.53
CA ILE A 132 0.92 18.83 -10.64
C ILE A 132 -0.48 18.25 -10.88
N GLU A 133 -1.22 18.03 -9.79
CA GLU A 133 -2.62 17.62 -9.78
C GLU A 133 -3.43 18.60 -8.92
N VAL A 134 -4.58 19.04 -9.44
CA VAL A 134 -5.51 19.93 -8.74
C VAL A 134 -6.84 19.21 -8.59
N CYS A 135 -7.30 19.09 -7.36
CA CYS A 135 -8.43 18.26 -6.98
C CYS A 135 -9.64 19.10 -6.57
N GLY A 136 -10.81 18.74 -7.10
CA GLY A 136 -12.11 19.18 -6.61
C GLY A 136 -12.68 18.23 -5.56
N GLU A 137 -13.89 18.48 -5.08
CA GLU A 137 -14.58 17.60 -4.13
C GLU A 137 -14.92 16.25 -4.77
N ILE A 138 -14.87 15.17 -3.99
CA ILE A 138 -15.23 13.82 -4.43
C ILE A 138 -16.71 13.79 -4.82
N GLY A 139 -16.98 13.29 -6.03
CA GLY A 139 -18.35 13.21 -6.58
C GLY A 139 -18.81 14.43 -7.36
N TYR A 140 -18.02 15.50 -7.42
CA TYR A 140 -18.32 16.69 -8.21
C TYR A 140 -17.34 16.89 -9.36
N ILE A 141 -17.79 17.58 -10.41
CA ILE A 141 -16.95 17.88 -11.57
C ILE A 141 -15.85 18.85 -11.15
N THR A 142 -14.60 18.49 -11.40
CA THR A 142 -13.50 19.43 -11.25
C THR A 142 -13.65 20.59 -12.23
N PRO A 143 -13.62 21.83 -11.77
CA PRO A 143 -13.71 23.00 -12.64
C PRO A 143 -12.49 23.09 -13.58
N ASN A 144 -12.53 24.06 -14.49
CA ASN A 144 -11.36 24.39 -15.29
C ASN A 144 -10.23 24.88 -14.40
N VAL A 145 -9.03 24.46 -14.73
CA VAL A 145 -7.83 24.72 -13.93
C VAL A 145 -6.76 25.35 -14.81
N SER A 146 -6.10 26.37 -14.31
CA SER A 146 -4.82 26.83 -14.83
C SER A 146 -3.76 26.82 -13.72
N VAL A 147 -2.53 26.49 -14.11
CA VAL A 147 -1.36 26.50 -13.23
C VAL A 147 -0.23 27.29 -13.89
N THR A 148 0.50 28.09 -13.13
CA THR A 148 1.66 28.83 -13.62
C THR A 148 2.94 28.24 -13.06
N ILE A 149 3.75 27.63 -13.93
CA ILE A 149 4.98 26.92 -13.59
C ILE A 149 6.12 27.47 -14.43
N GLY A 150 7.23 27.87 -13.81
CA GLY A 150 8.38 28.43 -14.52
C GLY A 150 8.05 29.68 -15.35
N GLY A 151 7.02 30.44 -14.97
CA GLY A 151 6.53 31.62 -15.71
C GLY A 151 5.59 31.29 -16.89
N VAL A 152 5.31 30.01 -17.15
CA VAL A 152 4.37 29.56 -18.19
C VAL A 152 3.05 29.16 -17.55
N THR A 153 1.93 29.63 -18.10
CA THR A 153 0.59 29.23 -17.67
C THR A 153 0.05 28.11 -18.53
N TYR A 154 -0.33 27.02 -17.88
CA TYR A 154 -0.92 25.82 -18.49
C TYR A 154 -2.40 25.74 -18.12
N ASN A 155 -3.28 25.61 -19.11
CA ASN A 155 -4.70 25.36 -18.90
C ASN A 155 -4.96 23.85 -18.90
N ILE A 156 -5.35 23.31 -17.74
CA ILE A 156 -5.54 21.87 -17.52
C ILE A 156 -7.04 21.56 -17.59
N GLY A 157 -7.47 20.97 -18.71
CA GLY A 157 -8.88 20.61 -18.90
C GLY A 157 -9.81 21.78 -19.23
N GLY A 158 -9.27 22.88 -19.67
CA GLY A 158 -9.96 24.08 -20.13
C GLY A 158 -9.47 25.36 -19.45
N ASP A 159 -9.75 26.50 -20.06
CA ASP A 159 -9.48 27.80 -19.45
C ASP A 159 -10.50 28.07 -18.32
N PRO A 160 -10.06 28.46 -17.11
CA PRO A 160 -10.96 28.81 -16.00
C PRO A 160 -11.95 29.93 -16.35
N ASN A 161 -11.63 30.76 -17.34
CA ASN A 161 -12.46 31.87 -17.79
C ASN A 161 -13.35 31.56 -19.00
N THR A 162 -13.31 30.30 -19.51
CA THR A 162 -14.14 29.87 -20.64
C THR A 162 -15.21 28.87 -20.22
N ALA A 163 -16.37 28.90 -20.92
CA ALA A 163 -17.45 27.95 -20.64
C ALA A 163 -17.03 26.54 -20.96
N VAL A 164 -17.16 25.61 -19.99
CA VAL A 164 -17.14 24.18 -20.25
C VAL A 164 -18.55 23.67 -20.30
N SER A 165 -18.97 23.15 -21.45
CA SER A 165 -20.19 22.36 -21.53
C SER A 165 -19.93 21.05 -20.77
N GLY A 166 -20.75 20.80 -19.77
CA GLY A 166 -20.63 19.75 -18.81
C GLY A 166 -20.18 18.41 -19.36
N THR A 167 -19.52 17.66 -18.57
CA THR A 167 -19.85 16.23 -18.35
C THR A 167 -18.83 15.58 -17.45
N SER A 168 -19.40 14.87 -16.56
CA SER A 168 -18.91 13.68 -15.86
C SER A 168 -17.41 13.53 -15.64
N GLY A 169 -17.00 13.58 -14.39
CA GLY A 169 -16.36 12.38 -13.95
C GLY A 169 -14.94 12.46 -13.53
N THR A 170 -14.18 13.52 -13.66
CA THR A 170 -12.87 13.55 -13.00
C THR A 170 -12.89 14.48 -11.80
N THR A 171 -12.54 13.95 -10.62
CA THR A 171 -12.40 14.72 -9.40
C THR A 171 -11.06 15.46 -9.32
N SER A 172 -10.21 15.32 -10.33
CA SER A 172 -8.91 16.02 -10.43
C SER A 172 -8.52 16.32 -11.87
N LYS A 173 -7.63 17.32 -12.02
CA LYS A 173 -6.95 17.69 -13.27
C LYS A 173 -5.45 17.56 -13.06
N THR A 174 -4.77 16.91 -13.98
CA THR A 174 -3.34 16.62 -13.87
C THR A 174 -2.59 17.08 -15.12
N ILE A 175 -1.38 17.63 -14.95
CA ILE A 175 -0.39 17.84 -15.99
C ILE A 175 0.93 17.19 -15.56
N THR A 176 1.62 16.56 -16.50
CA THR A 176 2.92 15.90 -16.32
C THR A 176 3.94 16.45 -17.31
N GLY A 177 5.22 16.18 -17.06
CA GLY A 177 6.31 16.66 -17.91
C GLY A 177 6.55 18.17 -17.79
N VAL A 178 6.18 18.78 -16.66
CA VAL A 178 6.37 20.21 -16.39
C VAL A 178 7.32 20.41 -15.21
N SER A 179 8.16 21.45 -15.29
CA SER A 179 9.11 21.73 -14.21
C SER A 179 9.33 23.23 -14.03
N GLY A 180 9.65 23.63 -12.81
CA GLY A 180 9.93 25.03 -12.46
C GLY A 180 9.17 25.51 -11.23
N ALA A 181 9.33 26.79 -10.88
CA ALA A 181 8.63 27.38 -9.74
C ALA A 181 7.12 27.44 -10.00
N LEU A 182 6.32 26.85 -9.09
CA LEU A 182 4.86 26.99 -9.09
C LEU A 182 4.50 28.31 -8.43
N THR A 183 3.86 29.21 -9.19
CA THR A 183 3.55 30.57 -8.70
C THR A 183 2.07 30.84 -8.56
N ASN A 184 1.21 30.10 -9.27
CA ASN A 184 -0.23 30.29 -9.17
C ASN A 184 -0.99 29.01 -9.53
N VAL A 185 -2.11 28.80 -8.85
CA VAL A 185 -3.15 27.84 -9.22
C VAL A 185 -4.48 28.58 -9.25
N THR A 186 -5.19 28.47 -10.36
CA THR A 186 -6.53 29.04 -10.52
C THR A 186 -7.51 27.95 -10.90
N VAL A 187 -8.63 27.90 -10.21
CA VAL A 187 -9.78 27.06 -10.56
C VAL A 187 -10.99 27.93 -10.78
N GLY A 188 -11.76 27.64 -11.81
CA GLY A 188 -12.89 28.47 -12.15
C GLY A 188 -13.99 27.75 -12.91
N LYS A 189 -15.19 28.35 -12.87
CA LYS A 189 -16.37 27.87 -13.58
C LYS A 189 -17.23 29.03 -14.00
N ILE A 190 -17.53 29.13 -15.27
CA ILE A 190 -18.36 30.22 -15.82
C ILE A 190 -19.79 29.79 -16.18
N THR A 191 -20.09 28.51 -16.02
CA THR A 191 -21.45 27.96 -16.12
C THR A 191 -22.04 27.73 -14.74
N ALA A 192 -23.35 27.58 -14.64
CA ALA A 192 -24.05 27.32 -13.37
C ALA A 192 -23.45 26.17 -12.57
N GLY A 193 -23.40 26.32 -11.26
CA GLY A 193 -22.96 25.34 -10.30
C GLY A 193 -21.79 25.83 -9.45
N ARG A 194 -21.45 25.04 -8.46
CA ARG A 194 -20.42 25.31 -7.47
C ARG A 194 -19.02 25.02 -7.98
N THR A 195 -18.04 25.74 -7.50
CA THR A 195 -16.62 25.47 -7.72
C THR A 195 -16.00 24.98 -6.43
N TYR A 196 -15.29 23.88 -6.51
CA TYR A 196 -14.63 23.23 -5.37
C TYR A 196 -13.12 23.12 -5.61
N LEU A 197 -12.36 23.32 -4.54
CA LEU A 197 -10.92 23.03 -4.48
C LEU A 197 -10.65 22.28 -3.19
N SER A 198 -10.24 21.02 -3.27
CA SER A 198 -9.94 20.20 -2.08
C SER A 198 -8.44 20.03 -1.83
N GLN A 199 -7.65 19.89 -2.88
CA GLN A 199 -6.21 19.71 -2.74
C GLN A 199 -5.45 20.20 -3.97
N ILE A 200 -4.21 20.63 -3.75
CA ILE A 200 -3.19 20.82 -4.78
C ILE A 200 -2.05 19.88 -4.47
N ILE A 201 -1.68 19.02 -5.41
CA ILE A 201 -0.66 17.98 -5.24
C ILE A 201 0.47 18.27 -6.22
N VAL A 202 1.68 18.45 -5.71
CA VAL A 202 2.89 18.73 -6.49
C VAL A 202 3.85 17.53 -6.35
N ASP A 203 4.17 16.87 -7.45
CA ASP A 203 5.04 15.68 -7.50
C ASP A 203 4.65 14.62 -6.45
N GLY A 204 3.33 14.40 -6.28
CA GLY A 204 2.78 13.50 -5.28
C GLY A 204 2.64 14.07 -3.87
N LYS A 205 3.02 15.33 -3.62
CA LYS A 205 2.95 15.98 -2.31
C LYS A 205 1.79 16.98 -2.24
N ILE A 206 0.90 16.79 -1.27
CA ILE A 206 -0.25 17.69 -1.03
C ILE A 206 0.22 18.98 -0.38
N LEU A 207 -0.27 20.14 -0.84
CA LEU A 207 -0.03 21.41 -0.18
C LEU A 207 -0.88 21.54 1.08
N VAL A 208 -0.24 21.75 2.23
CA VAL A 208 -0.91 21.92 3.54
C VAL A 208 -0.41 23.16 4.23
N ASN A 209 -1.33 23.99 4.75
CA ASN A 209 -0.98 25.16 5.54
C ASN A 209 -0.19 24.80 6.80
N SER A 210 0.83 25.60 7.10
CA SER A 210 1.70 25.37 8.28
C SER A 210 0.98 25.50 9.62
N ASN A 211 -0.16 26.17 9.67
CA ASN A 211 -0.98 26.37 10.88
C ASN A 211 -2.11 25.34 11.03
N ILE A 212 -2.14 24.34 10.16
CA ILE A 212 -3.11 23.23 10.20
C ILE A 212 -2.33 21.95 10.43
N THR A 213 -2.76 21.16 11.39
CA THR A 213 -2.29 19.78 11.55
C THR A 213 -3.15 18.92 10.63
N PRO A 214 -2.60 18.35 9.56
CA PRO A 214 -3.35 17.49 8.67
C PRO A 214 -3.84 16.24 9.37
N THR A 215 -4.97 15.71 8.93
CA THR A 215 -5.35 14.34 9.27
C THR A 215 -4.47 13.35 8.51
N ASN A 216 -4.28 12.16 9.07
CA ASN A 216 -3.52 11.06 8.45
C ASN A 216 -2.03 11.38 8.21
N ILE A 217 -1.40 12.08 9.13
CA ILE A 217 0.06 12.21 9.19
C ILE A 217 0.64 11.16 10.12
N PRO A 218 1.83 10.63 9.85
CA PRO A 218 2.47 9.68 10.76
C PRO A 218 2.72 10.29 12.15
N THR A 219 2.28 9.61 13.20
CA THR A 219 2.66 9.90 14.59
C THR A 219 3.88 9.10 14.99
N ILE A 220 4.16 8.02 14.26
CA ILE A 220 5.34 7.16 14.41
C ILE A 220 6.28 7.40 13.23
N ALA A 221 7.56 7.64 13.53
CA ALA A 221 8.61 7.69 12.53
C ALA A 221 9.00 6.28 12.08
N SER A 222 9.16 6.09 10.78
CA SER A 222 9.92 4.95 10.27
C SER A 222 11.39 5.07 10.65
N THR A 223 12.00 3.98 11.08
CA THR A 223 13.45 3.87 11.35
C THR A 223 14.21 3.30 10.15
N GLY A 224 13.54 2.87 9.12
CA GLY A 224 14.07 2.41 7.85
C GLY A 224 12.94 1.95 6.93
N CYS A 225 13.14 2.07 5.63
CA CYS A 225 12.16 1.59 4.66
C CYS A 225 12.78 1.13 3.34
N SER A 226 12.03 0.25 2.67
CA SER A 226 12.25 -0.12 1.28
C SER A 226 10.90 -0.17 0.59
N VAL A 227 10.58 0.84 -0.23
CA VAL A 227 9.26 1.05 -0.85
C VAL A 227 9.37 0.96 -2.35
N GLY A 228 8.70 -0.03 -2.94
CA GLY A 228 8.52 -0.17 -4.39
C GLY A 228 7.12 0.30 -4.78
N THR A 229 6.99 1.55 -5.23
CA THR A 229 5.68 2.12 -5.57
C THR A 229 5.05 1.47 -6.77
N LYS A 230 5.86 1.04 -7.75
CA LYS A 230 5.41 0.31 -8.95
C LYS A 230 5.14 -1.17 -8.67
N GLN A 231 5.89 -1.74 -7.74
CA GLN A 231 5.72 -3.13 -7.31
C GLN A 231 4.55 -3.29 -6.34
N GLY A 232 4.07 -2.17 -5.77
CA GLY A 232 3.01 -2.22 -4.77
C GLY A 232 3.40 -2.99 -3.51
N PHE A 233 4.68 -2.90 -3.11
CA PHE A 233 5.23 -3.61 -1.95
C PHE A 233 6.17 -2.72 -1.16
N SER A 234 6.01 -2.67 0.15
CA SER A 234 6.89 -1.94 1.06
C SER A 234 7.30 -2.77 2.28
N ILE A 235 8.49 -2.46 2.77
CA ILE A 235 9.05 -2.97 4.02
C ILE A 235 9.39 -1.77 4.89
N ILE A 236 8.81 -1.70 6.09
CA ILE A 236 8.94 -0.57 6.99
C ILE A 236 9.44 -1.06 8.34
N LYS A 237 10.54 -0.48 8.85
CA LYS A 237 10.96 -0.62 10.25
C LYS A 237 10.49 0.59 11.04
N TYR A 238 10.03 0.36 12.26
CA TYR A 238 9.60 1.43 13.17
C TYR A 238 9.73 1.02 14.62
N THR A 239 9.72 2.03 15.51
CA THR A 239 9.60 1.82 16.95
C THR A 239 8.18 2.19 17.36
N GLY A 240 7.49 1.33 18.11
CA GLY A 240 6.13 1.55 18.56
C GLY A 240 5.98 2.81 19.42
N GLY A 241 4.92 3.56 19.21
CA GLY A 241 4.60 4.76 19.98
C GLY A 241 3.84 4.46 21.27
N GLY A 242 3.05 3.39 21.27
CA GLY A 242 2.27 2.95 22.43
C GLY A 242 0.99 3.74 22.67
N SER A 243 0.58 4.62 21.78
CA SER A 243 -0.63 5.42 21.94
C SER A 243 -1.78 4.91 21.06
N ASP A 244 -3.01 5.15 21.51
CA ASP A 244 -4.21 4.89 20.72
C ASP A 244 -4.22 5.79 19.47
N LEU A 245 -4.62 5.21 18.35
CA LEU A 245 -4.67 5.87 17.04
C LEU A 245 -3.33 6.40 16.53
N ASP A 246 -2.22 5.85 17.02
CA ASP A 246 -0.93 6.07 16.37
C ASP A 246 -0.98 5.68 14.89
N THR A 247 -0.28 6.45 14.08
CA THR A 247 -0.25 6.26 12.62
C THR A 247 1.17 6.07 12.11
N LEU A 248 1.33 5.17 11.15
CA LEU A 248 2.60 4.85 10.49
C LEU A 248 2.45 4.94 8.98
N SER A 249 3.34 5.65 8.30
CA SER A 249 3.38 5.67 6.84
C SER A 249 3.80 4.31 6.27
N HIS A 250 3.10 3.83 5.25
CA HIS A 250 3.48 2.63 4.50
C HIS A 250 4.21 2.94 3.19
N GLY A 251 4.24 4.19 2.75
CA GLY A 251 4.97 4.66 1.56
C GLY A 251 4.45 4.20 0.21
N LEU A 252 3.42 3.36 0.15
CA LEU A 252 2.81 2.90 -1.10
C LEU A 252 1.97 4.00 -1.76
N SER A 253 1.71 3.86 -3.06
CA SER A 253 0.89 4.80 -3.84
C SER A 253 -0.62 4.61 -3.67
N GLN A 254 -1.04 3.53 -3.00
CA GLN A 254 -2.44 3.16 -2.74
C GLN A 254 -2.57 2.56 -1.36
N THR A 255 -3.81 2.48 -0.86
CA THR A 255 -4.15 1.75 0.36
C THR A 255 -3.65 0.30 0.27
N PRO A 256 -2.95 -0.21 1.28
CA PRO A 256 -2.55 -1.62 1.31
C PRO A 256 -3.77 -2.55 1.36
N ASP A 257 -3.70 -3.67 0.65
CA ASP A 257 -4.69 -4.75 0.70
C ASP A 257 -4.27 -5.87 1.65
N PHE A 258 -2.96 -6.00 1.92
CA PHE A 258 -2.42 -7.06 2.74
C PHE A 258 -1.21 -6.56 3.55
N ILE A 259 -1.26 -6.73 4.86
CA ILE A 259 -0.22 -6.24 5.78
C ILE A 259 0.21 -7.38 6.70
N ILE A 260 1.51 -7.52 6.90
CA ILE A 260 2.11 -8.39 7.91
C ILE A 260 2.95 -7.55 8.86
N THR A 261 2.79 -7.73 10.17
CA THR A 261 3.62 -7.08 11.18
C THR A 261 4.27 -8.09 12.10
N LYS A 262 5.48 -7.78 12.56
CA LYS A 262 6.19 -8.57 13.59
C LYS A 262 6.95 -7.65 14.54
N ASN A 263 6.76 -7.90 15.82
CA ASN A 263 7.61 -7.35 16.88
C ASN A 263 9.00 -8.02 16.82
N LEU A 264 10.05 -7.22 16.73
CA LEU A 264 11.44 -7.68 16.67
C LEU A 264 12.10 -7.73 18.06
N SER A 265 11.53 -7.04 19.05
CA SER A 265 12.06 -6.91 20.40
C SER A 265 11.49 -7.99 21.34
N ASP A 266 10.19 -8.28 21.24
CA ASP A 266 9.52 -9.25 22.11
C ASP A 266 9.32 -10.59 21.41
N GLY A 267 9.87 -11.66 22.03
CA GLY A 267 9.74 -13.05 21.58
C GLY A 267 8.46 -13.75 22.02
N ALA A 268 7.57 -13.07 22.75
CA ALA A 268 6.34 -13.67 23.26
C ALA A 268 5.09 -13.31 22.43
N VAL A 269 5.22 -12.47 21.41
CA VAL A 269 4.12 -11.95 20.62
C VAL A 269 4.11 -12.47 19.18
N ASP A 270 2.93 -12.51 18.60
CA ASP A 270 2.66 -13.19 17.33
C ASP A 270 3.09 -12.39 16.08
N TRP A 271 3.15 -13.08 14.97
CA TRP A 271 3.12 -12.47 13.64
C TRP A 271 1.67 -12.17 13.27
N ILE A 272 1.37 -10.93 12.96
CA ILE A 272 0.02 -10.48 12.65
C ILE A 272 -0.15 -10.25 11.15
N ILE A 273 -1.29 -10.73 10.63
CA ILE A 273 -1.71 -10.44 9.25
C ILE A 273 -3.02 -9.67 9.28
N LYS A 274 -3.05 -8.56 8.57
CA LYS A 274 -4.25 -7.77 8.27
C LYS A 274 -4.55 -7.89 6.77
N PRO A 275 -5.49 -8.75 6.37
CA PRO A 275 -6.04 -8.76 5.02
C PRO A 275 -7.18 -7.72 4.96
N VAL A 276 -6.92 -6.60 4.35
CA VAL A 276 -7.80 -5.43 4.38
C VAL A 276 -9.09 -5.69 3.61
N GLY A 277 -10.24 -5.36 4.19
CA GLY A 277 -11.55 -5.53 3.57
C GLY A 277 -12.00 -6.98 3.32
N LEU A 278 -11.18 -7.96 3.67
CA LEU A 278 -11.47 -9.37 3.40
C LEU A 278 -12.12 -10.09 4.59
N LEU A 279 -11.92 -9.62 5.81
CA LEU A 279 -12.56 -10.16 7.01
C LEU A 279 -13.96 -9.56 7.18
N THR A 280 -14.78 -10.19 8.00
CA THR A 280 -16.15 -9.74 8.29
C THR A 280 -16.19 -8.45 9.09
N ASP A 281 -15.12 -8.15 9.81
CA ASP A 281 -14.92 -6.93 10.57
C ASP A 281 -13.46 -6.48 10.38
N ASP A 282 -13.27 -5.24 9.95
CA ASP A 282 -11.94 -4.67 9.72
C ASP A 282 -11.13 -4.46 11.00
N THR A 283 -11.75 -4.62 12.16
CA THR A 283 -11.02 -4.65 13.45
C THR A 283 -10.37 -6.00 13.74
N TYR A 284 -10.60 -7.03 12.90
CA TYR A 284 -10.02 -8.36 13.07
C TYR A 284 -8.66 -8.48 12.39
N MET A 285 -7.87 -9.44 12.88
CA MET A 285 -6.57 -9.83 12.34
C MET A 285 -6.44 -11.36 12.29
N LEU A 286 -5.49 -11.83 11.52
CA LEU A 286 -5.06 -13.22 11.51
C LEU A 286 -3.70 -13.36 12.20
N ILE A 287 -3.44 -14.55 12.75
CA ILE A 287 -2.14 -14.87 13.32
C ILE A 287 -1.42 -15.80 12.35
N PHE A 288 -0.21 -15.42 11.92
CA PHE A 288 0.53 -16.16 10.91
C PHE A 288 1.20 -17.42 11.45
N ASN A 289 1.61 -17.38 12.71
CA ASN A 289 2.31 -18.50 13.37
C ASN A 289 1.38 -19.53 14.02
N THR A 290 0.06 -19.42 13.80
CA THR A 290 -0.91 -20.36 14.38
C THR A 290 -1.98 -20.79 13.38
N ASN A 291 -2.84 -21.73 13.81
CA ASN A 291 -4.02 -22.17 13.06
C ASN A 291 -5.26 -21.28 13.32
N ALA A 292 -5.19 -20.28 14.19
CA ALA A 292 -6.32 -19.46 14.55
C ALA A 292 -7.01 -18.86 13.32
N GLN A 293 -8.35 -18.93 13.28
CA GLN A 293 -9.13 -18.41 12.15
C GLN A 293 -9.02 -16.90 12.06
N PHE A 294 -9.32 -16.21 13.13
CA PHE A 294 -9.06 -14.77 13.32
C PHE A 294 -9.17 -14.42 14.80
N GLN A 295 -8.57 -13.31 15.18
CA GLN A 295 -8.69 -12.77 16.53
C GLN A 295 -9.46 -11.45 16.44
N GLY A 296 -10.62 -11.39 17.09
CA GLY A 296 -11.38 -10.16 17.30
C GLY A 296 -11.09 -9.58 18.66
N THR A 297 -11.31 -8.28 18.82
CA THR A 297 -11.31 -7.48 20.03
C THR A 297 -9.95 -7.24 20.70
N GLY A 298 -9.55 -6.01 20.76
CA GLY A 298 -8.45 -5.55 21.58
C GLY A 298 -7.32 -4.84 20.85
N GLY A 299 -7.62 -4.17 19.75
CA GLY A 299 -6.71 -3.26 19.10
C GLY A 299 -5.78 -3.93 18.09
N HIS A 300 -5.65 -3.32 16.95
CA HIS A 300 -4.73 -3.68 15.86
C HIS A 300 -4.63 -2.52 14.88
N ILE A 301 -4.38 -2.82 13.61
CA ILE A 301 -4.58 -1.90 12.50
C ILE A 301 -6.09 -1.76 12.28
N VAL A 302 -6.66 -0.63 12.68
CA VAL A 302 -8.11 -0.38 12.61
C VAL A 302 -8.54 0.39 11.39
N SER A 303 -7.62 1.11 10.79
CA SER A 303 -7.83 1.75 9.50
C SER A 303 -6.53 1.87 8.73
N GLN A 304 -6.66 1.96 7.45
CA GLN A 304 -5.60 2.24 6.50
C GLN A 304 -6.17 3.09 5.37
N ASP A 305 -5.37 3.98 4.88
CA ASP A 305 -5.69 4.80 3.72
C ASP A 305 -4.54 4.76 2.71
N SER A 306 -4.50 5.67 1.77
CA SER A 306 -3.42 5.75 0.78
C SER A 306 -2.06 6.19 1.37
N ASN A 307 -2.00 6.51 2.64
CA ASN A 307 -0.87 7.17 3.26
C ASN A 307 -0.37 6.46 4.51
N VAL A 308 -1.29 6.13 5.43
CA VAL A 308 -0.94 5.58 6.74
C VAL A 308 -1.78 4.35 7.08
N VAL A 309 -1.23 3.53 7.95
CA VAL A 309 -1.99 2.59 8.77
C VAL A 309 -2.19 3.21 10.15
N THR A 310 -3.35 2.98 10.76
CA THR A 310 -3.70 3.48 12.09
C THR A 310 -3.78 2.30 13.06
N PHE A 311 -3.05 2.40 14.16
CA PHE A 311 -3.04 1.39 15.21
C PHE A 311 -4.05 1.73 16.29
N LYS A 312 -4.77 0.74 16.79
CA LYS A 312 -5.68 0.85 17.92
C LYS A 312 -5.02 0.32 19.19
N ASP A 313 -5.08 1.06 20.28
CA ASP A 313 -4.64 0.55 21.57
C ASP A 313 -5.52 -0.61 22.05
N GLY A 314 -4.91 -1.57 22.76
CA GLY A 314 -5.61 -2.73 23.29
C GLY A 314 -4.67 -3.80 23.82
N SER A 315 -5.27 -4.91 24.28
CA SER A 315 -4.55 -6.03 24.91
C SER A 315 -3.51 -6.72 24.01
N ASN A 316 -3.63 -6.54 22.70
CA ASN A 316 -2.73 -7.13 21.70
C ASN A 316 -1.71 -6.12 21.14
N ARG A 317 -1.57 -4.95 21.75
CA ARG A 317 -0.68 -3.87 21.30
C ARG A 317 0.77 -4.34 21.11
N GLY A 318 1.27 -5.23 21.92
CA GLY A 318 2.60 -5.83 21.82
C GLY A 318 2.91 -6.42 20.44
N ASN A 319 1.91 -6.83 19.69
CA ASN A 319 2.11 -7.39 18.34
C ASN A 319 2.46 -6.34 17.28
N TYR A 320 2.16 -5.04 17.49
CA TYR A 320 2.27 -4.03 16.42
C TYR A 320 2.61 -2.60 16.90
N ASN A 321 2.40 -2.19 18.17
CA ASN A 321 2.61 -0.80 18.61
C ASN A 321 2.93 -0.63 20.11
N ASP A 322 3.62 -1.57 20.77
CA ASP A 322 4.04 -1.34 22.15
C ASP A 322 5.17 -0.32 22.23
N SER A 323 5.12 0.54 23.24
CA SER A 323 6.03 1.67 23.36
C SER A 323 7.48 1.23 23.51
N GLY A 324 8.34 1.66 22.60
CA GLY A 324 9.76 1.39 22.64
C GLY A 324 10.20 0.09 21.97
N ASP A 325 9.28 -0.81 21.63
CA ASP A 325 9.59 -2.02 20.88
C ASP A 325 9.84 -1.72 19.40
N ASN A 326 10.72 -2.51 18.79
CA ASN A 326 11.01 -2.43 17.36
C ASN A 326 10.15 -3.39 16.57
N TYR A 327 9.68 -2.94 15.42
CA TYR A 327 8.79 -3.69 14.53
C TYR A 327 9.26 -3.65 13.09
N ILE A 328 8.81 -4.66 12.34
CA ILE A 328 8.84 -4.66 10.89
C ILE A 328 7.41 -4.84 10.35
N MET A 329 7.04 -4.04 9.35
CA MET A 329 5.79 -4.14 8.62
C MET A 329 6.10 -4.41 7.14
N TYR A 330 5.42 -5.38 6.58
CA TYR A 330 5.35 -5.66 5.16
C TYR A 330 3.96 -5.29 4.69
N ALA A 331 3.84 -4.48 3.65
CA ALA A 331 2.56 -4.04 3.13
C ALA A 331 2.51 -4.18 1.60
N TRP A 332 1.40 -4.70 1.09
CA TRP A 332 1.15 -4.87 -0.34
C TRP A 332 -0.20 -4.29 -0.71
N HIS A 333 -0.33 -3.79 -1.94
CA HIS A 333 -1.62 -3.54 -2.58
C HIS A 333 -1.73 -4.32 -3.89
N ASP A 334 -2.95 -4.48 -4.40
CA ASP A 334 -3.20 -5.11 -5.69
C ASP A 334 -2.47 -4.36 -6.82
N VAL A 335 -1.78 -5.12 -7.67
CA VAL A 335 -1.17 -4.60 -8.89
C VAL A 335 -1.56 -5.51 -10.05
N PRO A 336 -2.35 -5.03 -11.02
CA PRO A 336 -2.79 -5.83 -12.15
C PRO A 336 -1.62 -6.51 -12.86
N GLY A 337 -1.72 -7.82 -13.05
CA GLY A 337 -0.68 -8.63 -13.67
C GLY A 337 0.52 -8.98 -12.79
N LEU A 338 0.60 -8.48 -11.55
CA LEU A 338 1.72 -8.73 -10.65
C LEU A 338 1.32 -9.41 -9.34
N GLN A 339 0.27 -8.92 -8.67
CA GLN A 339 -0.19 -9.49 -7.40
C GLN A 339 -1.66 -9.20 -7.15
N LYS A 340 -2.32 -10.09 -6.40
CA LYS A 340 -3.72 -9.97 -6.06
C LYS A 340 -4.03 -10.63 -4.71
N PHE A 341 -4.85 -9.94 -3.93
CA PHE A 341 -5.32 -10.37 -2.62
C PHE A 341 -6.85 -10.47 -2.65
N GLY A 342 -7.41 -11.51 -2.01
CA GLY A 342 -8.84 -11.69 -2.09
C GLY A 342 -9.39 -12.80 -1.22
N LYS A 343 -10.68 -13.05 -1.34
CA LYS A 343 -11.39 -14.14 -0.66
C LYS A 343 -12.27 -14.93 -1.62
N TYR A 344 -12.56 -16.16 -1.24
CA TYR A 344 -13.49 -17.04 -1.95
C TYR A 344 -14.18 -17.99 -0.96
N THR A 345 -15.27 -18.58 -1.40
CA THR A 345 -15.93 -19.68 -0.68
C THR A 345 -15.64 -20.98 -1.42
N GLY A 346 -15.22 -21.99 -0.70
CA GLY A 346 -15.01 -23.33 -1.26
C GLY A 346 -16.35 -24.02 -1.53
N VAL A 347 -16.31 -25.10 -2.30
CA VAL A 347 -17.49 -25.87 -2.72
C VAL A 347 -17.46 -27.33 -2.27
N ASN A 348 -16.38 -27.74 -1.59
CA ASN A 348 -16.18 -29.12 -1.11
C ASN A 348 -16.26 -30.18 -2.23
N ASP A 349 -15.76 -29.84 -3.41
CA ASP A 349 -15.72 -30.72 -4.57
C ASP A 349 -14.29 -30.70 -5.17
N ALA A 350 -13.86 -31.82 -5.74
CA ALA A 350 -12.58 -31.92 -6.43
C ALA A 350 -12.54 -31.04 -7.69
N ASP A 351 -13.67 -30.77 -8.32
CA ASP A 351 -13.82 -29.72 -9.32
C ASP A 351 -14.15 -28.37 -8.67
N GLY A 352 -13.21 -27.88 -7.85
CA GLY A 352 -13.37 -26.70 -7.03
C GLY A 352 -13.44 -25.38 -7.80
N PRO A 353 -13.55 -24.23 -7.11
CA PRO A 353 -13.65 -22.94 -7.76
C PRO A 353 -12.39 -22.58 -8.56
N PHE A 354 -12.57 -21.70 -9.54
CA PHE A 354 -11.48 -21.03 -10.25
C PHE A 354 -11.29 -19.63 -9.66
N LEU A 355 -10.06 -19.28 -9.28
CA LEU A 355 -9.68 -17.94 -8.87
C LEU A 355 -9.09 -17.20 -10.05
N GLU A 356 -9.83 -16.23 -10.56
CA GLU A 356 -9.34 -15.35 -11.62
C GLU A 356 -8.39 -14.31 -11.02
N LEU A 357 -7.13 -14.39 -11.35
CA LEU A 357 -6.08 -13.49 -10.89
C LEU A 357 -5.70 -12.43 -11.93
N GLY A 358 -5.94 -12.72 -13.22
CA GLY A 358 -5.46 -11.91 -14.34
C GLY A 358 -4.00 -12.18 -14.70
N PHE A 359 -3.37 -13.16 -14.05
CA PHE A 359 -2.00 -13.61 -14.30
C PHE A 359 -1.81 -15.07 -13.89
N ARG A 360 -0.73 -15.69 -14.35
CA ARG A 360 -0.28 -16.97 -13.84
C ARG A 360 0.45 -16.77 -12.52
N PRO A 361 -0.02 -17.35 -11.40
CA PRO A 361 0.67 -17.20 -10.13
C PRO A 361 1.99 -17.99 -10.12
N SER A 362 3.02 -17.41 -9.52
CA SER A 362 4.27 -18.07 -9.16
C SER A 362 4.22 -18.62 -7.75
N VAL A 363 3.65 -17.83 -6.85
CA VAL A 363 3.42 -18.18 -5.45
C VAL A 363 1.98 -17.84 -5.09
N ILE A 364 1.33 -18.71 -4.35
CA ILE A 364 0.00 -18.46 -3.81
C ILE A 364 -0.09 -18.98 -2.39
N MET A 365 -0.70 -18.20 -1.51
CA MET A 365 -0.90 -18.53 -0.11
C MET A 365 -2.38 -18.52 0.22
N PHE A 366 -2.84 -19.46 1.04
CA PHE A 366 -4.22 -19.59 1.47
C PHE A 366 -4.37 -19.67 2.97
N LYS A 367 -5.50 -19.19 3.48
CA LYS A 367 -5.92 -19.40 4.86
C LYS A 367 -7.43 -19.58 4.94
N ASN A 368 -7.86 -20.66 5.58
CA ASN A 368 -9.24 -20.84 6.01
C ASN A 368 -9.54 -19.85 7.16
N ILE A 369 -10.51 -18.97 6.98
CA ILE A 369 -10.91 -17.97 7.98
C ILE A 369 -12.20 -18.34 8.72
N SER A 370 -12.76 -19.48 8.43
CA SER A 370 -13.95 -20.03 9.11
C SER A 370 -13.61 -21.15 10.10
N SER A 371 -12.35 -21.61 10.18
CA SER A 371 -11.92 -22.73 11.00
C SER A 371 -10.61 -22.49 11.73
N ASN A 372 -10.54 -22.88 13.00
CA ASN A 372 -9.32 -22.85 13.82
C ASN A 372 -8.41 -24.09 13.64
N SER A 373 -8.85 -25.09 12.87
CA SER A 373 -8.14 -26.38 12.78
C SER A 373 -7.17 -26.46 11.61
N THR A 374 -7.17 -25.50 10.70
CA THR A 374 -6.34 -25.52 9.50
C THR A 374 -5.28 -24.42 9.53
N GLY A 375 -4.03 -24.78 9.20
CA GLY A 375 -2.92 -23.84 9.09
C GLY A 375 -2.98 -22.98 7.83
N TRP A 376 -1.94 -22.19 7.66
CA TRP A 376 -1.64 -21.52 6.41
C TRP A 376 -1.07 -22.51 5.42
N VAL A 377 -1.35 -22.30 4.14
CA VAL A 377 -0.83 -23.13 3.04
C VAL A 377 -0.15 -22.21 2.03
N ILE A 378 1.05 -22.59 1.60
CA ILE A 378 1.77 -21.88 0.54
C ILE A 378 2.21 -22.88 -0.55
N LEU A 379 1.98 -22.51 -1.81
CA LEU A 379 2.36 -23.26 -2.99
C LEU A 379 3.14 -22.36 -3.96
N ASP A 380 3.98 -23.00 -4.78
CA ASP A 380 4.65 -22.31 -5.88
C ASP A 380 4.72 -23.21 -7.13
N ASN A 381 4.97 -22.60 -8.27
CA ASN A 381 5.01 -23.30 -9.54
C ASN A 381 6.42 -23.77 -9.94
N LYS A 382 7.38 -23.81 -9.01
CA LYS A 382 8.78 -24.17 -9.31
C LYS A 382 9.20 -25.51 -8.71
N ARG A 383 8.70 -25.85 -7.52
CA ARG A 383 9.02 -27.13 -6.89
C ARG A 383 8.45 -28.31 -7.69
N ASP A 384 7.21 -28.14 -8.18
CA ASP A 384 6.57 -29.05 -9.13
C ASP A 384 6.43 -28.35 -10.48
N GLY A 385 7.24 -28.72 -11.44
CA GLY A 385 7.30 -28.05 -12.75
C GLY A 385 6.06 -28.23 -13.63
N TYR A 386 5.08 -29.09 -13.24
CA TYR A 386 3.90 -29.42 -14.03
C TYR A 386 2.62 -29.31 -13.19
N ASN A 387 1.51 -28.98 -13.84
CA ASN A 387 0.20 -29.06 -13.22
C ASN A 387 -0.14 -30.52 -12.89
N GLY A 388 -0.79 -30.69 -11.74
CA GLY A 388 -1.17 -32.00 -11.21
C GLY A 388 -0.33 -32.49 -10.04
N GLY A 389 0.76 -31.80 -9.71
CA GLY A 389 1.49 -31.96 -8.49
C GLY A 389 1.66 -30.60 -7.83
N ASN A 390 1.36 -30.46 -6.59
CA ASN A 390 1.54 -29.18 -5.91
C ASN A 390 2.03 -29.49 -4.50
N ASN A 391 3.32 -29.45 -4.36
CA ASN A 391 3.93 -29.58 -3.07
C ASN A 391 3.60 -28.37 -2.21
N ILE A 392 2.91 -28.58 -1.10
CA ILE A 392 2.53 -27.54 -0.17
C ILE A 392 3.50 -27.44 1.00
N LEU A 393 3.68 -26.23 1.48
CA LEU A 393 4.35 -25.95 2.75
C LEU A 393 3.38 -25.24 3.70
N PHE A 394 3.61 -25.44 4.98
CA PHE A 394 2.84 -24.83 6.06
C PHE A 394 3.72 -23.80 6.79
N PRO A 395 3.63 -22.51 6.46
CA PRO A 395 4.55 -21.51 7.03
C PRO A 395 4.39 -21.30 8.54
N ASN A 396 3.32 -21.83 9.12
CA ASN A 396 3.03 -21.76 10.56
C ASN A 396 3.38 -23.04 11.35
N THR A 397 3.97 -24.05 10.71
CA THR A 397 4.40 -25.29 11.37
C THR A 397 5.83 -25.67 10.98
N THR A 398 6.35 -26.73 11.59
CA THR A 398 7.64 -27.34 11.22
C THR A 398 7.45 -28.56 10.33
N ASP A 399 6.25 -28.81 9.83
CA ASP A 399 5.96 -29.96 9.01
C ASP A 399 6.75 -29.96 7.72
N ALA A 400 7.13 -31.13 7.28
CA ALA A 400 7.75 -31.34 5.99
C ALA A 400 6.74 -31.04 4.87
N GLU A 401 7.27 -30.92 3.66
CA GLU A 401 6.47 -30.74 2.45
C GLU A 401 5.42 -31.87 2.31
N ASN A 402 4.19 -31.46 1.99
CA ASN A 402 3.09 -32.36 1.69
C ASN A 402 2.85 -32.42 0.20
N THR A 403 2.79 -33.61 -0.37
CA THR A 403 2.69 -33.86 -1.81
C THR A 403 1.26 -34.07 -2.32
N THR A 404 0.24 -33.69 -1.52
CA THR A 404 -1.15 -33.72 -1.97
C THR A 404 -1.39 -32.68 -3.06
N GLN A 405 -2.00 -33.10 -4.16
CA GLN A 405 -2.39 -32.19 -5.23
C GLN A 405 -3.54 -31.29 -4.79
N TYR A 406 -3.34 -29.98 -4.84
CA TYR A 406 -4.34 -28.99 -4.45
C TYR A 406 -5.01 -28.27 -5.63
N GLY A 407 -4.31 -28.14 -6.76
CA GLY A 407 -4.90 -27.49 -7.92
C GLY A 407 -3.91 -27.24 -9.07
N ASP A 408 -4.32 -26.42 -10.01
CA ASP A 408 -3.56 -26.09 -11.22
C ASP A 408 -3.20 -24.60 -11.26
N PHE A 409 -1.93 -24.31 -11.58
CA PHE A 409 -1.45 -22.99 -11.97
C PHE A 409 -1.80 -22.73 -13.42
N LEU A 410 -2.80 -21.88 -13.66
CA LEU A 410 -3.27 -21.54 -15.01
C LEU A 410 -2.75 -20.15 -15.45
N SER A 411 -2.79 -19.86 -16.74
CA SER A 411 -2.25 -18.60 -17.30
C SER A 411 -2.89 -17.34 -16.73
N ASN A 412 -4.10 -17.41 -16.21
CA ASN A 412 -4.88 -16.30 -15.68
C ASN A 412 -5.37 -16.52 -14.25
N GLY A 413 -4.90 -17.59 -13.55
CA GLY A 413 -5.36 -17.85 -12.19
C GLY A 413 -5.01 -19.21 -11.64
N TRP A 414 -5.80 -19.62 -10.66
CA TRP A 414 -5.68 -20.89 -9.95
C TRP A 414 -6.98 -21.68 -9.97
N LYS A 415 -6.93 -22.97 -10.27
CA LYS A 415 -8.08 -23.90 -10.24
C LYS A 415 -7.87 -24.95 -9.18
N PHE A 416 -8.78 -25.05 -8.22
CA PHE A 416 -8.74 -26.10 -7.21
C PHE A 416 -9.11 -27.48 -7.79
N ARG A 417 -8.40 -28.53 -7.35
CA ARG A 417 -8.58 -29.92 -7.76
C ARG A 417 -8.76 -30.89 -6.58
N VAL A 418 -9.15 -30.37 -5.45
CA VAL A 418 -9.28 -31.14 -4.21
C VAL A 418 -10.44 -30.60 -3.36
N ASN A 419 -11.07 -31.47 -2.60
CA ASN A 419 -11.93 -31.12 -1.48
C ASN A 419 -11.10 -31.19 -0.19
N SER A 420 -10.65 -30.09 0.33
CA SER A 420 -9.79 -30.04 1.51
C SER A 420 -10.16 -28.90 2.43
N SER A 421 -10.20 -29.16 3.73
CA SER A 421 -10.43 -28.12 4.74
C SER A 421 -9.37 -27.01 4.73
N TYR A 422 -8.20 -27.27 4.16
CA TYR A 422 -7.14 -26.29 4.02
C TYR A 422 -7.41 -25.24 2.94
N VAL A 423 -8.15 -25.61 1.86
CA VAL A 423 -8.30 -24.74 0.69
C VAL A 423 -9.66 -24.78 0.02
N ASN A 424 -10.50 -25.83 0.17
CA ASN A 424 -11.73 -25.99 -0.60
C ASN A 424 -12.74 -26.94 0.06
N ASN A 425 -13.14 -26.66 1.30
CA ASN A 425 -14.41 -27.15 1.85
C ASN A 425 -15.48 -26.07 1.66
N THR A 426 -16.61 -26.09 2.38
CA THR A 426 -17.67 -25.09 2.29
C THR A 426 -17.38 -23.79 3.06
N ASP A 427 -16.17 -23.62 3.59
CA ASP A 427 -15.75 -22.46 4.36
C ASP A 427 -15.34 -21.28 3.46
N THR A 428 -15.10 -20.13 4.10
CA THR A 428 -14.52 -18.96 3.47
C THR A 428 -13.00 -18.95 3.67
N PHE A 429 -12.30 -18.60 2.62
CA PHE A 429 -10.83 -18.54 2.56
C PHE A 429 -10.39 -17.18 2.07
N ILE A 430 -9.22 -16.76 2.50
CA ILE A 430 -8.47 -15.67 1.86
C ILE A 430 -7.30 -16.25 1.06
N TYR A 431 -6.85 -15.48 0.08
CA TYR A 431 -5.64 -15.78 -0.67
C TYR A 431 -4.77 -14.55 -0.86
N ALA A 432 -3.47 -14.78 -1.00
CA ALA A 432 -2.47 -13.83 -1.47
C ALA A 432 -1.71 -14.49 -2.62
N ALA A 433 -1.68 -13.87 -3.79
CA ALA A 433 -1.10 -14.43 -5.01
C ALA A 433 -0.14 -13.45 -5.67
N TRP A 434 1.02 -13.97 -6.11
CA TRP A 434 2.05 -13.21 -6.80
C TRP A 434 2.36 -13.87 -8.14
N ALA A 435 2.51 -13.04 -9.18
CA ALA A 435 2.69 -13.46 -10.56
C ALA A 435 4.04 -14.14 -10.81
N GLU A 436 4.06 -15.07 -11.74
CA GLU A 436 5.29 -15.47 -12.40
C GLU A 436 5.79 -14.30 -13.27
N ALA A 437 7.11 -14.02 -13.21
CA ALA A 437 7.68 -13.03 -14.10
C ALA A 437 7.39 -13.41 -15.56
N PRO A 438 6.71 -12.55 -16.33
CA PRO A 438 6.33 -12.90 -17.69
C PRO A 438 7.56 -13.07 -18.57
N THR A 439 7.53 -14.08 -19.45
CA THR A 439 8.52 -14.21 -20.52
C THR A 439 8.27 -13.13 -21.58
N VAL A 440 9.30 -12.34 -21.85
CA VAL A 440 9.26 -11.34 -22.93
C VAL A 440 9.44 -12.04 -24.27
N ASN A 441 8.49 -11.90 -25.19
CA ASN A 441 8.63 -12.41 -26.55
C ASN A 441 9.54 -11.51 -27.41
N LEU A 442 9.87 -11.96 -28.63
CA LEU A 442 10.73 -11.23 -29.56
C LEU A 442 10.26 -9.80 -29.90
N PHE A 443 9.02 -9.45 -29.61
CA PHE A 443 8.41 -8.15 -29.91
C PHE A 443 8.18 -7.31 -28.63
N GLY A 444 8.78 -7.71 -27.49
CA GLY A 444 8.64 -7.01 -26.21
C GLY A 444 7.29 -7.24 -25.52
N GLY A 445 6.41 -8.05 -26.08
CA GLY A 445 5.16 -8.45 -25.44
C GLY A 445 5.41 -9.47 -24.33
N GLN A 446 4.64 -9.38 -23.24
CA GLN A 446 4.68 -10.36 -22.16
C GLN A 446 3.76 -11.53 -22.47
N SER A 447 4.22 -12.76 -22.22
CA SER A 447 3.43 -13.98 -22.40
C SER A 447 3.65 -14.93 -21.24
N ASN A 448 2.54 -15.28 -20.56
CA ASN A 448 2.50 -16.30 -19.53
C ASN A 448 1.70 -17.55 -19.97
N ALA A 449 1.40 -17.66 -21.25
CA ALA A 449 0.72 -18.84 -21.77
C ALA A 449 1.67 -20.05 -21.75
N ARG A 450 1.30 -21.10 -21.06
CA ARG A 450 1.87 -22.46 -21.11
C ARG A 450 0.77 -23.48 -21.30
#